data_2109a715c4e33255354cf91dc5fe8d16
#
_entry.id   2109a715c4e33255354cf91dc5fe8d16
#
_cell.length_a   1.000
_cell.length_b   1.000
_cell.length_c   1.000
_cell.angle_alpha   90.00
_cell.angle_beta   90.00
_cell.angle_gamma   90.00
#
_symmetry.space_group_name_H-M   'P 1'
#
loop_
_entity.id
_entity.type
_entity.pdbx_description
1 polymer ?
#
loop_
_entity_poly.entity_id
_entity_poly.type
_entity_poly.pdbx_seq_one_letter_code
_entity_poly.pdbx_strand_id
1 'polypeptide(L)'
;NFIAYLFATASGVSKVGSVSLTGSAINVDCGFSSGARFVLLKRTDSTTAGWWVWNSASGIVSGNDPYLELNTGSAEVTNTDYIDPFASGFTITNNFYSAGTWIFYAIA
;
A
#
# COMPACT_ATOMS: atom_id res chain seq x y z
N ASN A 1 -17.96 11.22 -20.63
CA ASN A 1 -16.52 11.48 -20.63
C ASN A 1 -15.85 10.75 -19.46
N PHE A 2 -14.64 10.24 -19.69
CA PHE A 2 -13.86 9.56 -18.67
C PHE A 2 -12.45 10.15 -18.60
N ILE A 3 -11.87 10.16 -17.39
CA ILE A 3 -10.46 10.47 -17.19
C ILE A 3 -9.78 9.20 -16.68
N ALA A 4 -8.65 8.83 -17.29
CA ALA A 4 -7.84 7.69 -16.86
C ALA A 4 -6.47 8.18 -16.35
N TYR A 5 -6.06 7.64 -15.20
CA TYR A 5 -4.70 7.81 -14.67
C TYR A 5 -3.98 6.48 -14.83
N LEU A 6 -2.89 6.46 -15.58
CA LEU A 6 -2.14 5.24 -15.89
C LEU A 6 -0.83 5.22 -15.12
N PHE A 7 -0.57 4.11 -14.43
CA PHE A 7 0.66 3.87 -13.69
C PHE A 7 1.36 2.66 -14.25
N ALA A 8 2.69 2.67 -14.25
CA ALA A 8 3.50 1.59 -14.77
C ALA A 8 4.67 1.26 -13.84
N THR A 9 5.19 0.04 -13.97
CA THR A 9 6.46 -0.33 -13.36
C THR A 9 7.61 0.35 -14.11
N ALA A 10 8.45 1.06 -13.34
CA ALA A 10 9.74 1.59 -13.79
C ALA A 10 10.82 1.11 -12.81
N SER A 11 11.79 0.34 -13.30
CA SER A 11 12.81 -0.32 -12.47
C SER A 11 13.47 0.63 -11.48
N GLY A 12 13.44 0.29 -10.21
CA GLY A 12 13.99 1.09 -9.11
C GLY A 12 13.23 2.36 -8.75
N VAL A 13 12.15 2.69 -9.46
CA VAL A 13 11.38 3.95 -9.29
C VAL A 13 9.96 3.68 -8.85
N SER A 14 9.25 2.80 -9.54
CA SER A 14 7.86 2.47 -9.26
C SER A 14 7.56 1.02 -9.56
N LYS A 15 6.51 0.50 -8.93
CA LYS A 15 6.00 -0.86 -9.14
C LYS A 15 4.50 -0.86 -9.09
N VAL A 16 3.87 -1.50 -10.08
CA VAL A 16 2.48 -1.91 -10.05
C VAL A 16 2.40 -3.43 -9.99
N GLY A 17 1.45 -3.96 -9.24
CA GLY A 17 1.30 -5.40 -9.11
C GLY A 17 0.08 -5.79 -8.29
N SER A 18 0.02 -7.06 -7.96
CA SER A 18 -1.02 -7.62 -7.09
C SER A 18 -0.42 -8.44 -5.97
N VAL A 19 -1.16 -8.57 -4.88
CA VAL A 19 -0.80 -9.38 -3.72
C VAL A 19 -2.06 -10.04 -3.16
N SER A 20 -1.91 -11.29 -2.73
CA SER A 20 -2.99 -12.03 -2.05
C SER A 20 -2.64 -12.14 -0.56
N LEU A 21 -3.53 -11.62 0.29
CA LEU A 21 -3.36 -11.68 1.73
C LEU A 21 -3.85 -13.03 2.26
N THR A 22 -3.14 -13.56 3.26
CA THR A 22 -3.40 -14.87 3.87
C THR A 22 -3.55 -14.82 5.39
N GLY A 23 -3.59 -13.59 5.96
CA GLY A 23 -3.61 -13.37 7.41
C GLY A 23 -2.24 -13.34 8.07
N SER A 24 -1.17 -13.54 7.30
CA SER A 24 0.22 -13.38 7.75
C SER A 24 0.82 -12.11 7.12
N ALA A 25 1.85 -11.56 7.77
CA ALA A 25 2.61 -10.46 7.18
C ALA A 25 3.26 -10.89 5.86
N ILE A 26 3.24 -10.01 4.86
CA ILE A 26 3.74 -10.29 3.52
C ILE A 26 4.70 -9.18 3.08
N ASN A 27 5.92 -9.55 2.69
CA ASN A 27 6.86 -8.65 2.04
C ASN A 27 6.54 -8.54 0.56
N VAL A 28 6.34 -7.32 0.08
CA VAL A 28 6.11 -7.01 -1.33
C VAL A 28 7.41 -6.46 -1.90
N ASP A 29 8.08 -7.27 -2.72
CA ASP A 29 9.31 -6.88 -3.40
C ASP A 29 8.98 -6.04 -4.64
N CYS A 30 9.42 -4.80 -4.63
CA CYS A 30 9.25 -3.84 -5.72
C CYS A 30 10.55 -3.60 -6.51
N GLY A 31 11.65 -4.25 -6.14
CA GLY A 31 12.96 -4.02 -6.72
C GLY A 31 13.57 -2.67 -6.33
N PHE A 32 13.14 -2.07 -5.23
CA PHE A 32 13.68 -0.80 -4.73
C PHE A 32 14.97 -1.03 -3.93
N SER A 33 15.78 0.01 -3.75
CA SER A 33 17.01 -0.05 -2.96
C SER A 33 16.87 0.53 -1.55
N SER A 34 15.81 1.30 -1.29
CA SER A 34 15.60 2.03 -0.03
C SER A 34 14.15 1.94 0.48
N GLY A 35 13.41 0.96 0.00
CA GLY A 35 12.00 0.79 0.36
C GLY A 35 11.04 1.74 -0.36
N ALA A 36 9.75 1.55 -0.11
CA ALA A 36 8.72 2.39 -0.67
C ALA A 36 8.55 3.68 0.14
N ARG A 37 8.37 4.80 -0.55
CA ARG A 37 8.02 6.10 0.01
C ARG A 37 6.55 6.45 -0.19
N PHE A 38 5.88 5.70 -1.07
CA PHE A 38 4.45 5.82 -1.34
C PHE A 38 3.88 4.43 -1.63
N VAL A 39 2.74 4.11 -1.04
CA VAL A 39 2.01 2.86 -1.27
C VAL A 39 0.53 3.16 -1.43
N LEU A 40 -0.06 2.70 -2.52
CA LEU A 40 -1.49 2.70 -2.76
C LEU A 40 -1.97 1.26 -2.84
N LEU A 41 -2.99 0.90 -2.07
CA LEU A 41 -3.62 -0.42 -2.07
C LEU A 41 -5.11 -0.32 -2.41
N LYS A 42 -5.59 -1.25 -3.23
CA LYS A 42 -7.02 -1.39 -3.55
C LYS A 42 -7.40 -2.87 -3.60
N ARG A 43 -8.41 -3.25 -2.84
CA ARG A 43 -8.98 -4.59 -2.92
C ARG A 43 -9.76 -4.79 -4.21
N THR A 44 -9.61 -5.96 -4.85
CA THR A 44 -10.25 -6.27 -6.14
C THR A 44 -11.33 -7.35 -6.08
N ASP A 45 -11.34 -8.15 -5.02
CA ASP A 45 -12.30 -9.25 -4.82
C ASP A 45 -13.46 -8.90 -3.89
N SER A 46 -13.59 -7.64 -3.50
CA SER A 46 -14.67 -7.15 -2.62
C SER A 46 -14.94 -5.68 -2.87
N THR A 47 -16.17 -5.27 -2.64
CA THR A 47 -16.59 -3.86 -2.73
C THR A 47 -16.44 -3.10 -1.41
N THR A 48 -16.02 -3.76 -0.33
CA THR A 48 -16.06 -3.19 1.02
C THR A 48 -14.82 -2.42 1.43
N ALA A 49 -13.73 -2.47 0.66
CA ALA A 49 -12.48 -1.77 0.97
C ALA A 49 -12.26 -0.57 0.05
N GLY A 50 -11.78 0.52 0.64
CA GLY A 50 -11.48 1.76 -0.06
C GLY A 50 -10.15 1.73 -0.84
N TRP A 51 -9.70 2.90 -1.23
CA TRP A 51 -8.39 3.17 -1.80
C TRP A 51 -7.49 3.69 -0.68
N TRP A 52 -6.55 2.90 -0.25
CA TRP A 52 -5.71 3.14 0.92
C TRP A 52 -4.35 3.69 0.50
N VAL A 53 -3.92 4.78 1.12
CA VAL A 53 -2.66 5.45 0.77
C VAL A 53 -1.81 5.68 2.01
N TRP A 54 -0.55 5.31 1.92
CA TRP A 54 0.53 5.63 2.87
C TRP A 54 1.64 6.39 2.14
N ASN A 55 2.35 7.23 2.87
CA ASN A 55 3.52 7.92 2.36
C ASN A 55 4.56 8.15 3.47
N SER A 56 5.83 8.26 3.08
CA SER A 56 6.93 8.40 4.02
C SER A 56 6.98 9.76 4.74
N ALA A 57 6.29 10.76 4.22
CA ALA A 57 6.22 12.08 4.87
C ALA A 57 5.32 12.07 6.10
N SER A 58 4.23 11.27 6.06
CA SER A 58 3.37 11.01 7.23
C SER A 58 3.94 9.91 8.11
N GLY A 59 4.70 8.99 7.55
CA GLY A 59 5.36 7.87 8.21
C GLY A 59 5.02 6.54 7.54
N ILE A 60 6.04 5.86 7.01
CA ILE A 60 6.05 4.42 6.79
C ILE A 60 7.14 3.91 7.73
N VAL A 61 6.74 3.42 8.89
CA VAL A 61 7.63 3.08 10.01
C VAL A 61 7.26 1.70 10.55
N SER A 62 8.13 1.12 11.35
CA SER A 62 7.75 -0.09 12.11
C SER A 62 6.86 0.32 13.28
N GLY A 63 5.59 -0.04 13.22
CA GLY A 63 4.56 0.35 14.15
C GLY A 63 3.46 1.18 13.49
N ASN A 64 2.83 2.11 14.23
CA ASN A 64 1.71 2.87 13.67
C ASN A 64 2.15 3.80 12.55
N ASP A 65 1.49 3.69 11.41
CA ASP A 65 1.70 4.55 10.25
C ASP A 65 0.38 5.16 9.74
N PRO A 66 0.39 6.47 9.50
CA PRO A 66 -0.80 7.17 9.05
C PRO A 66 -1.25 6.76 7.65
N TYR A 67 -2.56 6.65 7.45
CA TYR A 67 -3.13 6.43 6.12
C TYR A 67 -4.32 7.34 5.83
N LEU A 68 -4.61 7.51 4.55
CA LEU A 68 -5.82 8.13 4.03
C LEU A 68 -6.60 7.13 3.17
N GLU A 69 -7.92 7.25 3.19
CA GLU A 69 -8.79 6.62 2.20
C GLU A 69 -9.20 7.66 1.15
N LEU A 70 -8.81 7.46 -0.11
CA LEU A 70 -9.03 8.45 -1.17
C LEU A 70 -10.48 8.57 -1.63
N ASN A 71 -11.32 7.58 -1.33
CA ASN A 71 -12.72 7.54 -1.74
C ASN A 71 -13.69 8.03 -0.65
N THR A 72 -13.18 8.55 0.46
CA THR A 72 -13.98 9.07 1.57
C THR A 72 -13.56 10.49 1.93
N GLY A 73 -14.40 11.19 2.69
CA GLY A 73 -14.06 12.46 3.33
C GLY A 73 -13.50 12.30 4.75
N SER A 74 -13.12 11.09 5.14
CA SER A 74 -12.59 10.80 6.47
C SER A 74 -11.24 11.44 6.70
N ALA A 75 -10.96 11.85 7.94
CA ALA A 75 -9.65 12.32 8.36
C ALA A 75 -8.61 11.21 8.28
N GLU A 76 -7.34 11.61 8.23
CA GLU A 76 -6.20 10.69 8.34
C GLU A 76 -6.30 9.86 9.62
N VAL A 77 -6.06 8.56 9.52
CA VAL A 77 -6.00 7.63 10.64
C VAL A 77 -4.54 7.41 11.01
N THR A 78 -4.20 7.58 12.29
CA THR A 78 -2.78 7.63 12.73
C THR A 78 -2.41 6.55 13.75
N ASN A 79 -3.34 5.66 14.10
CA ASN A 79 -3.18 4.70 15.19
C ASN A 79 -3.23 3.23 14.73
N THR A 80 -2.83 2.97 13.49
CA THR A 80 -2.84 1.63 12.89
C THR A 80 -1.46 1.27 12.36
N ASP A 81 -1.10 0.01 12.52
CA ASP A 81 0.12 -0.61 12.06
C ASP A 81 -0.23 -1.58 10.92
N TYR A 82 -0.32 -1.06 9.69
CA TYR A 82 -0.74 -1.82 8.51
C TYR A 82 0.36 -2.04 7.48
N ILE A 83 1.34 -1.13 7.41
CA ILE A 83 2.44 -1.16 6.47
C ILE A 83 3.75 -0.95 7.23
N ASP A 84 4.73 -1.82 7.03
CA ASP A 84 6.08 -1.68 7.56
C ASP A 84 7.11 -1.37 6.47
N PRO A 85 8.24 -0.75 6.82
CA PRO A 85 9.37 -0.60 5.91
C PRO A 85 9.94 -1.95 5.48
N PHE A 86 10.27 -2.09 4.21
CA PHE A 86 11.00 -3.22 3.65
C PHE A 86 11.97 -2.71 2.59
N ALA A 87 13.23 -3.11 2.66
CA ALA A 87 14.32 -2.51 1.88
C ALA A 87 14.08 -2.52 0.36
N SER A 88 13.45 -3.56 -0.18
CA SER A 88 13.14 -3.64 -1.61
C SER A 88 11.69 -3.30 -1.98
N GLY A 89 10.89 -2.84 -1.02
CA GLY A 89 9.48 -2.52 -1.25
C GLY A 89 8.76 -2.06 0.02
N PHE A 90 7.79 -2.84 0.47
CA PHE A 90 7.05 -2.62 1.70
C PHE A 90 6.53 -3.94 2.25
N THR A 91 6.20 -3.97 3.53
CA THR A 91 5.54 -5.11 4.17
C THR A 91 4.09 -4.74 4.44
N ILE A 92 3.14 -5.61 4.12
CA ILE A 92 1.77 -5.53 4.63
C ILE A 92 1.73 -6.38 5.90
N THR A 93 1.38 -5.78 7.03
CA THR A 93 1.36 -6.46 8.32
C THR A 93 0.13 -7.39 8.44
N ASN A 94 0.15 -8.29 9.40
CA ASN A 94 -1.00 -9.16 9.71
C ASN A 94 -2.17 -8.40 10.38
N ASN A 95 -1.99 -7.12 10.70
CA ASN A 95 -3.04 -6.28 11.29
C ASN A 95 -3.96 -5.66 10.22
N PHE A 96 -3.57 -5.70 8.94
CA PHE A 96 -4.36 -5.12 7.85
C PHE A 96 -5.60 -5.99 7.58
N TYR A 97 -5.66 -6.74 6.50
CA TYR A 97 -6.77 -7.65 6.21
C TYR A 97 -6.30 -9.10 6.24
N SER A 98 -7.13 -9.99 6.77
CA SER A 98 -6.78 -11.41 6.89
C SER A 98 -6.87 -12.20 5.58
N ALA A 99 -7.48 -11.64 4.55
CA ALA A 99 -7.62 -12.28 3.23
C ALA A 99 -7.93 -11.24 2.15
N GLY A 100 -7.90 -11.70 0.92
CA GLY A 100 -8.32 -10.92 -0.25
C GLY A 100 -7.19 -10.69 -1.24
N THR A 101 -7.60 -10.37 -2.46
CA THR A 101 -6.69 -9.98 -3.54
C THR A 101 -6.67 -8.48 -3.68
N TRP A 102 -5.46 -7.92 -3.69
CA TRP A 102 -5.22 -6.48 -3.71
C TRP A 102 -4.30 -6.13 -4.87
N ILE A 103 -4.57 -5.03 -5.53
CA ILE A 103 -3.60 -4.38 -6.43
C ILE A 103 -2.88 -3.27 -5.67
N PHE A 104 -1.66 -2.99 -6.08
CA PHE A 104 -0.86 -1.93 -5.49
C PHE A 104 -0.13 -1.09 -6.53
N TYR A 105 0.15 0.15 -6.14
CA TYR A 105 1.12 1.03 -6.77
C TYR A 105 2.05 1.55 -5.70
N ALA A 106 3.35 1.35 -5.89
CA ALA A 106 4.39 1.80 -4.98
C ALA A 106 5.43 2.65 -5.70
N ILE A 107 5.97 3.64 -5.00
CA ILE A 107 7.05 4.52 -5.48
C ILE A 107 8.20 4.45 -4.47
N ALA A 108 9.45 4.36 -5.00
CA ALA A 108 10.69 4.37 -4.22
C ALA A 108 11.00 5.75 -3.62
#